data_e3126b917991f5920c17631fbf354a8f
#
_entry.id   e3126b917991f5920c17631fbf354a8f
#
_cell.length_a   1.000
_cell.length_b   1.000
_cell.length_c   1.000
_cell.angle_alpha   90.00
_cell.angle_beta   90.00
_cell.angle_gamma   90.00
#
_symmetry.space_group_name_H-M   'P 1'
#
loop_
_entity.id
_entity.type
_entity.pdbx_description
1 polymer ?
#
loop_
_entity_poly.entity_id
_entity_poly.type
_entity_poly.pdbx_seq_one_letter_code
_entity_poly.pdbx_strand_id
1 'polypeptide(L)'
;LGVGIADSETVDLRTALPLNVAGRYDAARAEIADEECIILFPRSEEMSPCDIALHNAAVRKALSARPVFAFSRLDREFAASLKAAKVAYVVPSRQVFLPPCAILESSRAYADDEKPLGAHLTPWAQVVLLDCLLRERLPGVVWFSTLRGRLNITPVNLSRATRELERRNLARTIRPGRDGGIEFSFDKKRIWDKASPVFVSPVRSRIRVKAKVNDAVKSGITALAEYSDIVDNDFMTFALPASAAKKIPTTKIRRYGGDIVESWRYDPRLLNDGRGIVDPLSLCISLNGASDPRIQIATERLLEKTLW
;
A
#
# COMPACT_ATOMS: atom_id res chain seq x y z
N LEU A 1 -6.59 -18.09 -10.88
CA LEU A 1 -6.31 -18.96 -12.02
C LEU A 1 -4.80 -19.02 -12.18
N GLY A 2 -4.16 -20.11 -11.66
CA GLY A 2 -2.76 -20.39 -11.91
C GLY A 2 -2.64 -20.95 -13.33
N VAL A 3 -2.05 -20.20 -14.25
CA VAL A 3 -1.53 -20.77 -15.48
C VAL A 3 -0.23 -21.46 -15.05
N GLY A 4 -0.30 -22.75 -14.77
CA GLY A 4 0.89 -23.55 -14.55
C GLY A 4 1.61 -23.70 -15.89
N ILE A 5 2.87 -23.29 -15.94
CA ILE A 5 3.78 -23.70 -17.01
C ILE A 5 4.23 -25.12 -16.59
N ALA A 6 3.57 -26.14 -17.11
CA ALA A 6 3.99 -27.51 -16.95
C ALA A 6 5.12 -27.76 -17.95
N ASP A 7 6.20 -28.39 -17.49
CA ASP A 7 7.36 -28.90 -18.24
C ASP A 7 7.81 -28.02 -19.43
N SER A 8 8.68 -27.03 -19.17
CA SER A 8 9.25 -26.21 -20.23
C SER A 8 10.49 -26.84 -20.81
N GLU A 9 10.43 -27.28 -22.06
CA GLU A 9 11.59 -27.68 -22.86
C GLU A 9 12.28 -26.44 -23.45
N THR A 10 13.56 -26.28 -23.21
CA THR A 10 14.34 -25.17 -23.78
C THR A 10 14.43 -25.33 -25.31
N VAL A 11 14.12 -24.27 -26.07
CA VAL A 11 14.14 -24.28 -27.55
C VAL A 11 15.32 -23.46 -28.06
N ASP A 12 16.14 -24.04 -28.91
CA ASP A 12 17.17 -23.28 -29.62
C ASP A 12 16.57 -22.58 -30.86
N LEU A 13 16.37 -21.27 -30.73
CA LEU A 13 15.81 -20.45 -31.80
C LEU A 13 16.74 -20.26 -33.00
N ARG A 14 18.06 -20.57 -32.89
CA ARG A 14 19.05 -20.34 -33.92
C ARG A 14 18.87 -21.29 -35.10
N THR A 15 18.20 -22.40 -34.91
CA THR A 15 17.90 -23.37 -35.94
C THR A 15 16.76 -22.93 -36.88
N ALA A 16 15.89 -22.04 -36.43
CA ALA A 16 14.69 -21.66 -37.16
C ALA A 16 14.58 -20.15 -37.49
N LEU A 17 15.35 -19.30 -36.82
CA LEU A 17 15.25 -17.84 -36.93
C LEU A 17 16.59 -17.19 -37.29
N PRO A 18 16.58 -16.02 -37.96
CA PRO A 18 17.80 -15.24 -38.19
C PRO A 18 18.47 -14.86 -36.87
N LEU A 19 19.81 -14.82 -36.88
CA LEU A 19 20.63 -14.59 -35.69
C LEU A 19 20.32 -13.27 -34.95
N ASN A 20 19.91 -12.23 -35.69
CA ASN A 20 19.53 -10.97 -35.15
C ASN A 20 18.21 -11.02 -34.31
N VAL A 21 17.38 -12.03 -34.52
CA VAL A 21 16.18 -12.30 -33.72
C VAL A 21 16.48 -13.37 -32.66
N ALA A 22 17.05 -14.51 -33.08
CA ALA A 22 17.32 -15.62 -32.18
C ALA A 22 18.26 -15.26 -31.02
N GLY A 23 19.24 -14.38 -31.24
CA GLY A 23 20.18 -13.93 -30.22
C GLY A 23 19.57 -12.98 -29.14
N ARG A 24 18.37 -12.50 -29.35
CA ARG A 24 17.72 -11.55 -28.42
C ARG A 24 16.83 -12.20 -27.37
N TYR A 25 16.55 -13.50 -27.51
CA TYR A 25 15.63 -14.23 -26.63
C TYR A 25 16.22 -15.54 -26.16
N ASP A 26 15.89 -15.91 -24.94
CA ASP A 26 15.81 -17.28 -24.49
C ASP A 26 14.41 -17.79 -24.78
N ALA A 27 14.25 -19.07 -25.11
CA ALA A 27 12.95 -19.61 -25.45
C ALA A 27 12.67 -20.95 -24.77
N ALA A 28 11.41 -21.13 -24.40
CA ALA A 28 10.90 -22.36 -23.85
C ALA A 28 9.56 -22.72 -24.49
N ARG A 29 9.32 -24.00 -24.71
CA ARG A 29 8.03 -24.52 -25.19
C ARG A 29 7.13 -24.74 -23.99
N ALA A 30 5.87 -24.31 -24.08
CA ALA A 30 4.89 -24.49 -23.03
C ALA A 30 3.49 -24.61 -23.64
N GLU A 31 2.59 -25.23 -22.92
CA GLU A 31 1.18 -25.28 -23.24
C GLU A 31 0.41 -24.24 -22.40
N ILE A 32 -0.36 -23.39 -23.06
CA ILE A 32 -1.17 -22.36 -22.40
C ILE A 32 -2.59 -22.41 -22.96
N ALA A 33 -3.57 -22.74 -22.13
CA ALA A 33 -4.98 -22.84 -22.51
C ALA A 33 -5.21 -23.83 -23.68
N ASP A 34 -4.60 -25.00 -23.59
CA ASP A 34 -4.66 -26.08 -24.59
C ASP A 34 -4.04 -25.70 -25.96
N GLU A 35 -3.25 -24.63 -26.03
CA GLU A 35 -2.48 -24.23 -27.23
C GLU A 35 -0.98 -24.37 -26.97
N GLU A 36 -0.26 -24.93 -27.95
CA GLU A 36 1.20 -24.97 -27.93
C GLU A 36 1.78 -23.57 -28.17
N CYS A 37 2.57 -23.10 -27.20
CA CYS A 37 3.15 -21.77 -27.19
C CYS A 37 4.68 -21.84 -27.09
N ILE A 38 5.36 -20.85 -27.69
CA ILE A 38 6.78 -20.59 -27.44
C ILE A 38 6.89 -19.34 -26.60
N ILE A 39 7.36 -19.50 -25.37
CA ILE A 39 7.61 -18.38 -24.47
C ILE A 39 8.98 -17.80 -24.79
N LEU A 40 9.03 -16.51 -25.07
CA LEU A 40 10.22 -15.76 -25.43
C LEU A 40 10.59 -14.83 -24.27
N PHE A 41 11.78 -15.04 -23.71
CA PHE A 41 12.32 -14.23 -22.64
C PHE A 41 13.34 -13.25 -23.22
N PRO A 42 13.06 -11.94 -23.28
CA PRO A 42 14.00 -10.94 -23.76
C PRO A 42 15.27 -10.92 -22.91
N ARG A 43 16.44 -10.96 -23.56
CA ARG A 43 17.75 -10.84 -22.90
C ARG A 43 18.13 -9.41 -22.57
N SER A 44 17.48 -8.44 -23.20
CA SER A 44 17.67 -6.99 -22.95
C SER A 44 16.33 -6.31 -22.75
N GLU A 45 16.29 -5.34 -21.84
CA GLU A 45 15.12 -4.50 -21.60
C GLU A 45 15.00 -3.34 -22.62
N GLU A 46 15.97 -3.15 -23.50
CA GLU A 46 16.05 -2.05 -24.47
C GLU A 46 15.34 -2.30 -25.82
N MET A 47 14.31 -3.13 -25.83
CA MET A 47 13.55 -3.40 -27.06
C MET A 47 12.30 -2.52 -27.17
N SER A 48 12.07 -1.99 -28.37
CA SER A 48 10.84 -1.23 -28.63
C SER A 48 9.63 -2.14 -28.89
N PRO A 49 8.40 -1.68 -28.65
CA PRO A 49 7.18 -2.43 -29.04
C PRO A 49 7.14 -2.79 -30.53
N CYS A 50 7.69 -1.95 -31.40
CA CYS A 50 7.76 -2.19 -32.84
C CYS A 50 8.71 -3.36 -33.15
N ASP A 51 9.88 -3.44 -32.50
CA ASP A 51 10.81 -4.55 -32.66
C ASP A 51 10.16 -5.87 -32.25
N ILE A 52 9.45 -5.87 -31.13
CA ILE A 52 8.76 -7.07 -30.63
C ILE A 52 7.64 -7.49 -31.58
N ALA A 53 6.90 -6.55 -32.18
CA ALA A 53 5.88 -6.86 -33.17
C ALA A 53 6.47 -7.49 -34.43
N LEU A 54 7.63 -7.00 -34.91
CA LEU A 54 8.38 -7.57 -36.03
C LEU A 54 8.89 -8.96 -35.70
N HIS A 55 9.48 -9.16 -34.51
CA HIS A 55 9.96 -10.44 -34.05
C HIS A 55 8.82 -11.45 -33.88
N ASN A 56 7.65 -11.00 -33.37
CA ASN A 56 6.45 -11.83 -33.27
C ASN A 56 6.02 -12.38 -34.65
N ALA A 57 6.03 -11.54 -35.68
CA ALA A 57 5.71 -11.96 -37.04
C ALA A 57 6.75 -12.97 -37.59
N ALA A 58 8.05 -12.76 -37.33
CA ALA A 58 9.11 -13.66 -37.75
C ALA A 58 9.02 -15.04 -37.08
N VAL A 59 8.78 -15.05 -35.74
CA VAL A 59 8.63 -16.30 -34.98
C VAL A 59 7.38 -17.07 -35.41
N ARG A 60 6.26 -16.41 -35.61
CA ARG A 60 5.02 -17.04 -36.12
C ARG A 60 5.19 -17.67 -37.51
N LYS A 61 6.01 -17.07 -38.35
CA LYS A 61 6.27 -17.58 -39.71
C LYS A 61 7.21 -18.80 -39.69
N ALA A 62 8.19 -18.83 -38.77
CA ALA A 62 9.22 -19.85 -38.71
C ALA A 62 8.82 -21.07 -37.88
N LEU A 63 8.02 -20.86 -36.85
CA LEU A 63 7.62 -21.90 -35.91
C LEU A 63 6.10 -22.04 -35.92
N SER A 64 5.62 -23.28 -36.02
CA SER A 64 4.16 -23.54 -36.05
C SER A 64 3.44 -23.30 -34.70
N ALA A 65 4.15 -22.80 -33.69
CA ALA A 65 3.65 -22.52 -32.36
C ALA A 65 3.45 -21.02 -32.14
N ARG A 66 2.61 -20.68 -31.18
CA ARG A 66 2.26 -19.30 -30.84
C ARG A 66 3.34 -18.63 -30.00
N PRO A 67 3.92 -17.49 -30.45
CA PRO A 67 4.86 -16.75 -29.61
C PRO A 67 4.15 -15.99 -28.49
N VAL A 68 4.69 -16.08 -27.28
CA VAL A 68 4.26 -15.34 -26.09
C VAL A 68 5.49 -14.70 -25.45
N PHE A 69 5.51 -13.38 -25.36
CA PHE A 69 6.65 -12.67 -24.80
C PHE A 69 6.53 -12.56 -23.28
N ALA A 70 7.51 -13.03 -22.54
CA ALA A 70 7.55 -12.97 -21.09
C ALA A 70 8.43 -11.80 -20.64
N PHE A 71 7.85 -10.88 -19.89
CA PHE A 71 8.56 -9.72 -19.34
C PHE A 71 8.58 -9.77 -17.82
N SER A 72 9.67 -9.37 -17.20
CA SER A 72 9.75 -9.17 -15.76
C SER A 72 8.81 -8.03 -15.33
N ARG A 73 8.71 -7.00 -16.19
CA ARG A 73 7.85 -5.83 -16.00
C ARG A 73 7.54 -5.14 -17.34
N LEU A 74 6.40 -4.47 -17.42
CA LEU A 74 6.01 -3.62 -18.54
C LEU A 74 5.38 -2.33 -18.01
N ASP A 75 5.71 -1.21 -18.64
CA ASP A 75 4.98 0.02 -18.43
C ASP A 75 3.63 0.03 -19.18
N ARG A 76 2.80 1.03 -18.88
CA ARG A 76 1.45 1.10 -19.42
C ARG A 76 1.41 1.37 -20.93
N GLU A 77 2.30 2.22 -21.43
CA GLU A 77 2.36 2.61 -22.84
C GLU A 77 2.88 1.46 -23.70
N PHE A 78 3.92 0.78 -23.20
CA PHE A 78 4.48 -0.39 -23.86
C PHE A 78 3.44 -1.51 -23.97
N ALA A 79 2.74 -1.83 -22.88
CA ALA A 79 1.68 -2.83 -22.86
C ALA A 79 0.51 -2.44 -23.79
N ALA A 80 0.12 -1.17 -23.85
CA ALA A 80 -0.91 -0.70 -24.76
C ALA A 80 -0.49 -0.88 -26.22
N SER A 81 0.77 -0.60 -26.55
CA SER A 81 1.33 -0.80 -27.89
C SER A 81 1.36 -2.27 -28.29
N LEU A 82 1.76 -3.19 -27.41
CA LEU A 82 1.71 -4.63 -27.66
C LEU A 82 0.27 -5.14 -27.86
N LYS A 83 -0.69 -4.63 -27.09
CA LYS A 83 -2.11 -4.96 -27.26
C LYS A 83 -2.64 -4.48 -28.62
N ALA A 84 -2.32 -3.25 -29.00
CA ALA A 84 -2.71 -2.71 -30.31
C ALA A 84 -2.13 -3.54 -31.46
N ALA A 85 -0.89 -4.02 -31.32
CA ALA A 85 -0.23 -4.93 -32.26
C ALA A 85 -0.70 -6.39 -32.17
N LYS A 86 -1.63 -6.72 -31.24
CA LYS A 86 -2.11 -8.08 -30.97
C LYS A 86 -0.97 -9.08 -30.67
N VAL A 87 0.08 -8.62 -30.03
CA VAL A 87 1.21 -9.44 -29.57
C VAL A 87 0.86 -10.04 -28.23
N ALA A 88 0.94 -11.38 -28.13
CA ALA A 88 0.71 -12.10 -26.88
C ALA A 88 1.87 -11.89 -25.91
N TYR A 89 1.56 -11.59 -24.65
CA TYR A 89 2.58 -11.42 -23.63
C TYR A 89 2.12 -11.84 -22.23
N VAL A 90 3.07 -12.13 -21.38
CA VAL A 90 2.88 -12.45 -19.97
C VAL A 90 3.83 -11.62 -19.11
N VAL A 91 3.32 -11.09 -18.02
CA VAL A 91 4.09 -10.55 -16.91
C VAL A 91 3.72 -11.37 -15.67
N PRO A 92 4.61 -12.24 -15.16
CA PRO A 92 4.29 -13.17 -14.08
C PRO A 92 3.66 -12.46 -12.89
N SER A 93 2.59 -13.07 -12.34
CA SER A 93 1.80 -12.54 -11.21
C SER A 93 1.12 -11.19 -11.44
N ARG A 94 1.19 -10.61 -12.64
CA ARG A 94 0.67 -9.26 -12.94
C ARG A 94 -0.33 -9.24 -14.08
N GLN A 95 0.04 -9.72 -15.26
CA GLN A 95 -0.79 -9.59 -16.45
C GLN A 95 -0.53 -10.69 -17.46
N VAL A 96 -1.60 -11.15 -18.12
CA VAL A 96 -1.55 -12.05 -19.27
C VAL A 96 -2.44 -11.46 -20.36
N PHE A 97 -1.90 -11.38 -21.58
CA PHE A 97 -2.63 -10.99 -22.78
C PHE A 97 -2.40 -12.01 -23.88
N LEU A 98 -3.43 -12.79 -24.22
CA LEU A 98 -3.39 -13.87 -25.18
C LEU A 98 -4.55 -13.73 -26.16
N PRO A 99 -4.47 -12.87 -27.20
CA PRO A 99 -5.51 -12.75 -28.21
C PRO A 99 -5.51 -13.98 -29.15
N PRO A 100 -6.69 -14.55 -29.56
CA PRO A 100 -8.04 -14.14 -29.23
C PRO A 100 -8.62 -14.77 -27.96
N CYS A 101 -7.90 -15.71 -27.30
CA CYS A 101 -8.51 -16.63 -26.32
C CYS A 101 -8.73 -16.04 -24.92
N ALA A 102 -7.89 -15.16 -24.40
CA ALA A 102 -8.09 -14.58 -23.08
C ALA A 102 -7.38 -13.24 -22.88
N ILE A 103 -8.09 -12.30 -22.27
CA ILE A 103 -7.52 -11.11 -21.65
C ILE A 103 -7.71 -11.27 -20.15
N LEU A 104 -6.67 -11.66 -19.43
CA LEU A 104 -6.65 -11.65 -17.99
C LEU A 104 -5.86 -10.42 -17.54
N GLU A 105 -6.57 -9.30 -17.39
CA GLU A 105 -6.03 -8.14 -16.72
C GLU A 105 -6.18 -8.32 -15.21
N SER A 106 -5.10 -8.62 -14.53
CA SER A 106 -5.05 -8.22 -13.14
C SER A 106 -4.92 -6.69 -13.16
N SER A 107 -5.97 -5.98 -12.76
CA SER A 107 -6.05 -4.52 -12.74
C SER A 107 -5.08 -3.88 -11.73
N ARG A 108 -3.97 -4.53 -11.41
CA ARG A 108 -3.00 -4.13 -10.41
C ARG A 108 -1.67 -3.71 -11.00
N ALA A 109 -1.51 -2.41 -10.96
CA ALA A 109 -0.24 -1.71 -10.82
C ALA A 109 0.72 -1.68 -12.00
N TYR A 110 0.47 -0.78 -12.92
CA TYR A 110 1.51 -0.26 -13.80
C TYR A 110 2.34 0.89 -13.20
N ALA A 111 1.98 1.42 -12.02
CA ALA A 111 2.54 2.68 -11.54
C ALA A 111 3.06 2.75 -10.10
N ASP A 112 2.71 1.81 -9.22
CA ASP A 112 3.01 2.00 -7.79
C ASP A 112 4.25 1.24 -7.27
N ASP A 113 4.78 0.26 -8.00
CA ASP A 113 5.92 -0.53 -7.52
C ASP A 113 7.29 0.14 -7.79
N GLU A 114 7.33 1.19 -8.59
CA GLU A 114 8.58 1.86 -8.98
C GLU A 114 8.95 3.05 -8.11
N LYS A 115 7.98 3.59 -7.36
CA LYS A 115 8.32 4.69 -6.44
C LYS A 115 9.08 4.14 -5.25
N PRO A 116 10.25 4.69 -4.94
CA PRO A 116 10.95 4.34 -3.71
C PRO A 116 10.03 4.58 -2.53
N LEU A 117 10.08 3.70 -1.53
CA LEU A 117 9.36 3.90 -0.29
C LEU A 117 9.81 5.23 0.32
N GLY A 118 8.87 6.10 0.63
CA GLY A 118 9.16 7.32 1.39
C GLY A 118 9.78 6.99 2.75
N ALA A 119 10.40 7.97 3.41
CA ALA A 119 10.97 7.76 4.73
C ALA A 119 9.94 7.28 5.76
N HIS A 120 8.69 7.68 5.60
CA HIS A 120 7.60 7.37 6.54
C HIS A 120 6.44 6.67 5.86
N LEU A 121 5.56 6.07 6.68
CA LEU A 121 4.30 5.48 6.23
C LEU A 121 3.37 6.55 5.64
N THR A 122 2.65 6.16 4.59
CA THR A 122 1.53 6.98 4.12
C THR A 122 0.41 7.01 5.15
N PRO A 123 -0.44 8.05 5.18
CA PRO A 123 -1.52 8.15 6.17
C PRO A 123 -2.43 6.91 6.22
N TRP A 124 -2.80 6.34 5.06
CA TRP A 124 -3.64 5.14 5.04
C TRP A 124 -2.90 3.88 5.48
N ALA A 125 -1.62 3.72 5.15
CA ALA A 125 -0.83 2.60 5.64
C ALA A 125 -0.69 2.65 7.17
N GLN A 126 -0.47 3.84 7.72
CA GLN A 126 -0.42 4.06 9.16
C GLN A 126 -1.77 3.76 9.83
N VAL A 127 -2.88 4.29 9.31
CA VAL A 127 -4.23 4.03 9.84
C VAL A 127 -4.58 2.53 9.82
N VAL A 128 -4.31 1.83 8.72
CA VAL A 128 -4.56 0.39 8.62
C VAL A 128 -3.74 -0.39 9.64
N LEU A 129 -2.45 -0.06 9.79
CA LEU A 129 -1.58 -0.72 10.78
C LEU A 129 -2.06 -0.46 12.20
N LEU A 130 -2.40 0.78 12.54
CA LEU A 130 -2.88 1.15 13.87
C LEU A 130 -4.24 0.51 14.20
N ASP A 131 -5.16 0.41 13.23
CA ASP A 131 -6.43 -0.31 13.42
C ASP A 131 -6.20 -1.78 13.77
N CYS A 132 -5.27 -2.45 13.06
CA CYS A 132 -4.92 -3.83 13.35
C CYS A 132 -4.29 -3.98 14.74
N LEU A 133 -3.38 -3.08 15.13
CA LEU A 133 -2.75 -3.10 16.45
C LEU A 133 -3.75 -2.86 17.59
N LEU A 134 -4.73 -1.98 17.39
CA LEU A 134 -5.73 -1.66 18.41
C LEU A 134 -6.76 -2.78 18.57
N ARG A 135 -7.23 -3.38 17.49
CA ARG A 135 -8.48 -4.17 17.48
C ARG A 135 -8.28 -5.66 17.30
N GLU A 136 -7.15 -6.10 16.76
CA GLU A 136 -6.94 -7.52 16.44
C GLU A 136 -6.07 -8.23 17.47
N ARG A 137 -6.22 -9.55 17.51
CA ARG A 137 -5.26 -10.42 18.20
C ARG A 137 -4.16 -10.80 17.20
N LEU A 138 -2.92 -10.40 17.48
CA LEU A 138 -1.77 -10.67 16.63
C LEU A 138 -0.77 -11.56 17.35
N PRO A 139 -0.09 -12.48 16.65
CA PRO A 139 -0.12 -12.69 15.18
C PRO A 139 -1.46 -13.24 14.67
N GLY A 140 -1.73 -13.00 13.38
CA GLY A 140 -2.98 -13.47 12.76
C GLY A 140 -3.31 -12.77 11.44
N VAL A 141 -4.48 -13.08 10.90
CA VAL A 141 -4.98 -12.56 9.62
C VAL A 141 -6.13 -11.59 9.86
N VAL A 142 -6.07 -10.45 9.19
CA VAL A 142 -7.14 -9.45 9.17
C VAL A 142 -7.69 -9.34 7.75
N TRP A 143 -8.99 -9.58 7.58
CA TRP A 143 -9.64 -9.60 6.27
C TRP A 143 -9.90 -8.20 5.72
N PHE A 144 -9.79 -8.02 4.41
CA PHE A 144 -10.02 -6.74 3.75
C PHE A 144 -11.47 -6.26 3.90
N SER A 145 -12.44 -7.16 3.92
CA SER A 145 -13.84 -6.85 4.21
C SER A 145 -14.00 -6.17 5.57
N THR A 146 -13.34 -6.71 6.61
CA THR A 146 -13.34 -6.16 7.97
C THR A 146 -12.73 -4.74 8.00
N LEU A 147 -11.55 -4.56 7.38
CA LEU A 147 -10.89 -3.24 7.34
C LEU A 147 -11.72 -2.21 6.56
N ARG A 148 -12.34 -2.61 5.46
CA ARG A 148 -13.21 -1.70 4.69
C ARG A 148 -14.44 -1.28 5.47
N GLY A 149 -15.07 -2.21 6.18
CA GLY A 149 -16.24 -1.92 7.01
C GLY A 149 -15.93 -0.94 8.16
N ARG A 150 -14.79 -1.13 8.83
CA ARG A 150 -14.38 -0.30 9.97
C ARG A 150 -13.87 1.08 9.56
N LEU A 151 -12.97 1.13 8.58
CA LEU A 151 -12.25 2.35 8.20
C LEU A 151 -12.94 3.14 7.09
N ASN A 152 -14.02 2.61 6.52
CA ASN A 152 -14.66 3.17 5.32
C ASN A 152 -13.64 3.51 4.22
N ILE A 153 -12.62 2.66 4.08
CA ILE A 153 -11.50 2.84 3.15
C ILE A 153 -11.86 2.28 1.77
N THR A 154 -11.52 3.03 0.71
CA THR A 154 -11.72 2.55 -0.65
C THR A 154 -10.82 1.35 -0.96
N PRO A 155 -11.24 0.42 -1.85
CA PRO A 155 -10.41 -0.73 -2.25
C PRO A 155 -9.03 -0.34 -2.77
N VAL A 156 -8.93 0.80 -3.48
CA VAL A 156 -7.67 1.32 -4.02
C VAL A 156 -6.73 1.75 -2.89
N ASN A 157 -7.24 2.53 -1.93
CA ASN A 157 -6.44 3.00 -0.80
C ASN A 157 -6.01 1.84 0.11
N LEU A 158 -6.90 0.86 0.35
CA LEU A 158 -6.57 -0.33 1.11
C LEU A 158 -5.47 -1.15 0.41
N SER A 159 -5.59 -1.36 -0.90
CA SER A 159 -4.57 -2.09 -1.68
C SER A 159 -3.21 -1.39 -1.66
N ARG A 160 -3.18 -0.05 -1.73
CA ARG A 160 -1.92 0.72 -1.61
C ARG A 160 -1.34 0.63 -0.22
N ALA A 161 -2.16 0.78 0.80
CA ALA A 161 -1.75 0.69 2.20
C ALA A 161 -1.15 -0.68 2.54
N THR A 162 -1.85 -1.77 2.19
CA THR A 162 -1.37 -3.14 2.48
C THR A 162 -0.10 -3.49 1.71
N ARG A 163 0.04 -3.04 0.46
CA ARG A 163 1.27 -3.22 -0.31
C ARG A 163 2.45 -2.45 0.31
N GLU A 164 2.22 -1.24 0.81
CA GLU A 164 3.26 -0.49 1.51
C GLU A 164 3.71 -1.22 2.77
N LEU A 165 2.80 -1.74 3.58
CA LEU A 165 3.12 -2.53 4.77
C LEU A 165 3.90 -3.80 4.41
N GLU A 166 3.54 -4.47 3.32
CA GLU A 166 4.25 -5.66 2.81
C GLU A 166 5.67 -5.33 2.36
N ARG A 167 5.86 -4.26 1.58
CA ARG A 167 7.18 -3.80 1.14
C ARG A 167 8.11 -3.38 2.30
N ARG A 168 7.53 -3.01 3.44
CA ARG A 168 8.27 -2.69 4.67
C ARG A 168 8.47 -3.89 5.58
N ASN A 169 8.06 -5.09 5.15
CA ASN A 169 8.13 -6.32 5.96
C ASN A 169 7.40 -6.21 7.32
N LEU A 170 6.33 -5.42 7.38
CA LEU A 170 5.47 -5.28 8.56
C LEU A 170 4.34 -6.29 8.56
N ALA A 171 3.88 -6.70 7.36
CA ALA A 171 2.83 -7.67 7.17
C ALA A 171 2.95 -8.32 5.78
N ARG A 172 2.15 -9.35 5.50
CA ARG A 172 2.07 -10.05 4.22
C ARG A 172 0.65 -10.01 3.68
N THR A 173 0.48 -9.73 2.40
CA THR A 173 -0.83 -9.81 1.75
C THR A 173 -1.13 -11.25 1.36
N ILE A 174 -2.31 -11.76 1.74
CA ILE A 174 -2.78 -13.10 1.39
C ILE A 174 -4.09 -13.03 0.62
N ARG A 175 -4.37 -14.06 -0.20
CA ARG A 175 -5.59 -14.15 -1.03
C ARG A 175 -6.09 -15.57 -1.17
N PRO A 176 -6.65 -16.15 -0.10
CA PRO A 176 -7.22 -17.48 -0.16
C PRO A 176 -8.67 -17.47 -0.70
N GLY A 177 -8.92 -16.98 -1.91
CA GLY A 177 -10.27 -16.95 -2.50
C GLY A 177 -10.76 -15.54 -2.88
N ARG A 178 -12.08 -15.26 -2.70
CA ARG A 178 -12.72 -14.00 -3.11
C ARG A 178 -12.34 -12.78 -2.25
N ASP A 179 -12.11 -12.98 -0.96
CA ASP A 179 -11.64 -11.92 -0.07
C ASP A 179 -10.13 -12.07 0.13
N GLY A 180 -9.43 -10.95 0.19
CA GLY A 180 -8.03 -10.88 0.55
C GLY A 180 -7.88 -10.48 2.01
N GLY A 181 -6.68 -10.67 2.53
CA GLY A 181 -6.35 -10.28 3.90
C GLY A 181 -4.91 -9.82 4.03
N ILE A 182 -4.61 -9.30 5.19
CA ILE A 182 -3.26 -8.99 5.62
C ILE A 182 -2.89 -9.87 6.81
N GLU A 183 -1.77 -10.57 6.70
CA GLU A 183 -1.24 -11.49 7.70
C GLU A 183 -0.09 -10.84 8.45
N PHE A 184 -0.16 -10.91 9.76
CA PHE A 184 0.91 -10.47 10.67
C PHE A 184 1.56 -11.69 11.31
N SER A 185 2.86 -11.83 11.14
CA SER A 185 3.64 -12.96 11.68
C SER A 185 4.21 -12.70 13.07
N PHE A 186 4.07 -11.49 13.59
CA PHE A 186 4.63 -11.06 14.88
C PHE A 186 3.53 -10.55 15.81
N ASP A 187 3.81 -10.54 17.10
CA ASP A 187 2.98 -9.88 18.12
C ASP A 187 2.96 -8.35 17.96
N LYS A 188 2.04 -7.71 18.66
CA LYS A 188 1.81 -6.26 18.56
C LYS A 188 3.06 -5.45 18.92
N LYS A 189 3.78 -5.86 19.95
CA LYS A 189 4.99 -5.18 20.40
C LYS A 189 6.04 -5.17 19.30
N ARG A 190 6.37 -6.34 18.78
CA ARG A 190 7.38 -6.48 17.74
C ARG A 190 7.01 -5.76 16.43
N ILE A 191 5.71 -5.72 16.10
CA ILE A 191 5.22 -4.94 14.96
C ILE A 191 5.40 -3.45 15.24
N TRP A 192 5.02 -2.97 16.41
CA TRP A 192 5.21 -1.59 16.84
C TRP A 192 6.67 -1.18 16.77
N ASP A 193 7.58 -1.95 17.37
CA ASP A 193 9.01 -1.66 17.40
C ASP A 193 9.60 -1.55 15.99
N LYS A 194 9.19 -2.44 15.08
CA LYS A 194 9.58 -2.37 13.66
C LYS A 194 9.01 -1.17 12.92
N ALA A 195 7.80 -0.75 13.26
CA ALA A 195 7.11 0.34 12.58
C ALA A 195 7.47 1.73 13.15
N SER A 196 7.93 1.80 14.40
CA SER A 196 8.25 3.05 15.09
C SER A 196 9.14 4.01 14.30
N PRO A 197 10.22 3.56 13.62
CA PRO A 197 11.09 4.46 12.85
C PRO A 197 10.42 5.07 11.61
N VAL A 198 9.33 4.46 11.13
CA VAL A 198 8.64 4.89 9.91
C VAL A 198 7.28 5.54 10.17
N PHE A 199 6.83 5.62 11.41
CA PHE A 199 5.65 6.41 11.76
C PHE A 199 5.87 7.90 11.46
N VAL A 200 4.79 8.56 11.08
CA VAL A 200 4.75 10.02 10.95
C VAL A 200 3.74 10.58 11.95
N SER A 201 4.10 11.68 12.60
CA SER A 201 3.13 12.36 13.48
C SER A 201 1.82 12.62 12.73
N PRO A 202 0.66 12.24 13.28
CA PRO A 202 -0.62 12.58 12.68
C PRO A 202 -0.83 14.08 12.60
N VAL A 203 -0.22 14.85 13.47
CA VAL A 203 -0.33 16.31 13.51
C VAL A 203 0.43 16.95 12.36
N ARG A 204 -0.29 17.71 11.54
CA ARG A 204 0.27 18.46 10.40
C ARG A 204 0.60 19.90 10.78
N SER A 205 -0.32 20.54 11.52
CA SER A 205 -0.18 21.91 11.99
C SER A 205 -1.06 22.15 13.22
N ARG A 206 -0.73 23.20 13.98
CA ARG A 206 -1.48 23.64 15.16
C ARG A 206 -1.89 25.09 14.98
N ILE A 207 -3.11 25.42 15.35
CA ILE A 207 -3.63 26.77 15.42
C ILE A 207 -4.31 26.99 16.78
N ARG A 208 -4.28 28.23 17.27
CA ARG A 208 -5.03 28.62 18.47
C ARG A 208 -6.36 29.24 18.10
N VAL A 209 -7.41 28.89 18.84
CA VAL A 209 -8.77 29.36 18.56
C VAL A 209 -9.46 29.92 19.82
N LYS A 210 -10.30 30.93 19.64
CA LYS A 210 -11.05 31.54 20.75
C LYS A 210 -12.35 30.79 21.08
N ALA A 211 -12.90 30.04 20.15
CA ALA A 211 -14.23 29.47 20.27
C ALA A 211 -14.17 27.95 20.15
N LYS A 212 -15.13 27.27 20.78
CA LYS A 212 -15.33 25.84 20.65
C LYS A 212 -15.46 25.44 19.19
N VAL A 213 -14.77 24.42 18.78
CA VAL A 213 -14.79 23.86 17.43
C VAL A 213 -15.66 22.61 17.44
N ASN A 214 -16.70 22.60 16.61
CA ASN A 214 -17.60 21.46 16.49
C ASN A 214 -16.87 20.27 15.82
N ASP A 215 -17.33 19.06 16.10
CA ASP A 215 -16.83 17.80 15.56
C ASP A 215 -15.35 17.52 15.82
N ALA A 216 -14.71 18.26 16.70
CA ALA A 216 -13.33 18.03 17.13
C ALA A 216 -13.27 16.99 18.24
N VAL A 217 -12.25 16.17 18.24
CA VAL A 217 -11.98 15.17 19.29
C VAL A 217 -10.81 15.63 20.15
N LYS A 218 -10.81 15.29 21.44
CA LYS A 218 -9.71 15.62 22.36
C LYS A 218 -8.41 14.98 21.86
N SER A 219 -7.32 15.72 21.88
CA SER A 219 -5.97 15.29 21.49
C SER A 219 -4.90 15.90 22.38
N GLY A 220 -3.63 15.64 22.08
CA GLY A 220 -2.52 16.20 22.86
C GLY A 220 -2.58 15.85 24.34
N ILE A 221 -2.19 16.80 25.20
CA ILE A 221 -2.20 16.61 26.66
C ILE A 221 -3.62 16.43 27.19
N THR A 222 -4.61 17.12 26.63
CA THR A 222 -6.03 16.96 26.98
C THR A 222 -6.51 15.50 26.79
N ALA A 223 -6.10 14.84 25.72
CA ALA A 223 -6.39 13.41 25.53
C ALA A 223 -5.57 12.52 26.47
N LEU A 224 -4.30 12.88 26.71
CA LEU A 224 -3.44 12.11 27.59
C LEU A 224 -3.95 12.11 29.04
N ALA A 225 -4.52 13.22 29.50
CA ALA A 225 -5.17 13.32 30.81
C ALA A 225 -6.36 12.36 30.98
N GLU A 226 -7.06 12.03 29.90
CA GLU A 226 -8.15 11.04 29.93
C GLU A 226 -7.66 9.57 29.98
N TYR A 227 -6.42 9.34 29.62
CA TYR A 227 -5.78 8.02 29.63
C TYR A 227 -4.83 7.79 30.80
N SER A 228 -4.47 8.85 31.55
CA SER A 228 -3.44 8.84 32.59
C SER A 228 -3.78 9.82 33.70
N ASP A 229 -2.95 9.83 34.76
CA ASP A 229 -3.08 10.75 35.91
C ASP A 229 -2.41 12.11 35.65
N ILE A 230 -2.10 12.46 34.42
CA ILE A 230 -1.58 13.79 34.07
C ILE A 230 -2.68 14.82 34.19
N VAL A 231 -2.37 15.94 34.83
CA VAL A 231 -3.28 17.09 34.88
C VAL A 231 -3.26 17.80 33.53
N ASP A 232 -4.45 18.10 33.00
CA ASP A 232 -4.60 18.85 31.76
C ASP A 232 -4.05 20.29 31.89
N ASN A 233 -3.79 20.91 30.77
CA ASN A 233 -3.35 22.32 30.71
C ASN A 233 -4.52 23.29 30.89
N ASP A 234 -4.21 24.59 31.10
CA ASP A 234 -5.19 25.67 31.11
C ASP A 234 -5.97 25.85 29.80
N PHE A 235 -5.53 25.26 28.73
CA PHE A 235 -6.16 25.27 27.41
C PHE A 235 -6.27 23.86 26.85
N MET A 236 -7.42 23.58 26.27
CA MET A 236 -7.69 22.26 25.69
C MET A 236 -7.07 22.11 24.30
N THR A 237 -6.71 20.88 23.97
CA THR A 237 -6.21 20.52 22.66
C THR A 237 -7.18 19.57 21.96
N PHE A 238 -7.52 19.88 20.72
CA PHE A 238 -8.45 19.14 19.89
C PHE A 238 -7.85 18.79 18.55
N ALA A 239 -8.27 17.67 17.94
CA ALA A 239 -7.87 17.25 16.61
C ALA A 239 -9.05 17.32 15.63
N LEU A 240 -8.74 17.72 14.41
CA LEU A 240 -9.64 17.74 13.26
C LEU A 240 -8.93 17.18 12.02
N PRO A 241 -9.65 16.56 11.08
CA PRO A 241 -9.08 16.27 9.77
C PRO A 241 -8.67 17.57 9.07
N ALA A 242 -7.60 17.52 8.27
CA ALA A 242 -7.03 18.71 7.61
C ALA A 242 -8.06 19.48 6.76
N SER A 243 -9.03 18.80 6.17
CA SER A 243 -10.12 19.40 5.40
C SER A 243 -11.06 20.27 6.27
N ALA A 244 -11.34 19.83 7.51
CA ALA A 244 -12.17 20.56 8.45
C ALA A 244 -11.39 21.71 9.12
N ALA A 245 -10.13 21.48 9.49
CA ALA A 245 -9.28 22.53 10.07
C ALA A 245 -9.10 23.74 9.15
N LYS A 246 -9.00 23.52 7.84
CA LYS A 246 -8.93 24.59 6.82
C LYS A 246 -10.19 25.47 6.74
N LYS A 247 -11.34 24.99 7.22
CA LYS A 247 -12.61 25.73 7.20
C LYS A 247 -12.79 26.64 8.42
N ILE A 248 -11.86 26.60 9.38
CA ILE A 248 -11.92 27.50 10.56
C ILE A 248 -11.70 28.93 10.10
N PRO A 249 -12.67 29.85 10.35
CA PRO A 249 -12.53 31.24 9.94
C PRO A 249 -11.32 31.90 10.60
N THR A 250 -10.58 32.73 9.86
CA THR A 250 -9.41 33.47 10.36
C THR A 250 -9.74 34.37 11.55
N THR A 251 -10.98 34.86 11.63
CA THR A 251 -11.49 35.66 12.76
C THR A 251 -11.54 34.91 14.10
N LYS A 252 -11.55 33.56 14.05
CA LYS A 252 -11.49 32.69 15.23
C LYS A 252 -10.06 32.30 15.62
N ILE A 253 -9.08 32.54 14.77
CA ILE A 253 -7.68 32.20 15.02
C ILE A 253 -7.04 33.27 15.92
N ARG A 254 -6.24 32.84 16.86
CA ARG A 254 -5.51 33.71 17.79
C ARG A 254 -4.02 33.46 17.74
N ARG A 255 -3.24 34.52 18.05
CA ARG A 255 -1.81 34.42 18.22
C ARG A 255 -1.42 33.89 19.60
N TYR A 256 -2.20 34.27 20.63
CA TYR A 256 -1.97 33.89 22.03
C TYR A 256 -3.29 33.52 22.70
N GLY A 257 -3.21 32.63 23.70
CA GLY A 257 -4.36 32.17 24.48
C GLY A 257 -5.38 31.34 23.66
N GLY A 258 -6.39 30.79 24.32
CA GLY A 258 -7.44 29.96 23.73
C GLY A 258 -6.97 28.50 23.50
N ASP A 259 -7.91 27.68 23.04
CA ASP A 259 -7.68 26.25 22.81
C ASP A 259 -6.81 26.02 21.57
N ILE A 260 -6.17 24.87 21.51
CA ILE A 260 -5.34 24.44 20.38
C ILE A 260 -6.17 23.50 19.51
N VAL A 261 -6.14 23.73 18.19
CA VAL A 261 -6.67 22.80 17.21
C VAL A 261 -5.52 22.25 16.37
N GLU A 262 -5.38 20.95 16.41
CA GLU A 262 -4.46 20.18 15.59
C GLU A 262 -5.13 19.77 14.29
N SER A 263 -4.53 20.12 13.16
CA SER A 263 -4.89 19.61 11.84
C SER A 263 -4.19 18.29 11.62
N TRP A 264 -4.92 17.20 11.47
CA TRP A 264 -4.37 15.86 11.32
C TRP A 264 -4.29 15.42 9.86
N ARG A 265 -3.34 14.52 9.55
CA ARG A 265 -3.11 13.93 8.22
C ARG A 265 -4.21 12.96 7.80
N TYR A 266 -4.94 12.39 8.75
CA TYR A 266 -6.12 11.55 8.59
C TYR A 266 -7.21 11.97 9.58
N ASP A 267 -8.41 11.46 9.37
CA ASP A 267 -9.52 11.78 10.30
C ASP A 267 -9.26 11.13 11.67
N PRO A 268 -9.11 11.91 12.74
CA PRO A 268 -8.82 11.40 14.08
C PRO A 268 -9.95 10.53 14.67
N ARG A 269 -11.11 10.49 14.02
CA ARG A 269 -12.26 9.67 14.45
C ARG A 269 -12.21 8.24 13.91
N LEU A 270 -11.36 7.95 12.91
CA LEU A 270 -11.29 6.62 12.28
C LEU A 270 -10.92 5.49 13.25
N LEU A 271 -10.06 5.80 14.21
CA LEU A 271 -9.50 4.82 15.14
C LEU A 271 -10.07 4.95 16.55
N ASN A 272 -10.84 6.00 16.83
CA ASN A 272 -11.41 6.18 18.15
C ASN A 272 -12.57 5.19 18.43
N ASP A 273 -12.93 5.07 19.69
CA ASP A 273 -13.99 4.19 20.17
C ASP A 273 -15.32 4.91 20.43
N GLY A 274 -15.48 6.11 19.86
CA GLY A 274 -16.69 6.94 20.04
C GLY A 274 -16.67 7.84 21.27
N ARG A 275 -15.67 7.77 22.16
CA ARG A 275 -15.59 8.60 23.37
C ARG A 275 -15.23 10.06 23.12
N GLY A 276 -15.04 10.48 21.87
CA GLY A 276 -14.64 11.85 21.53
C GLY A 276 -13.19 12.19 21.87
N ILE A 277 -12.35 11.17 21.99
CA ILE A 277 -10.92 11.24 22.29
C ILE A 277 -10.17 10.50 21.16
N VAL A 278 -9.02 10.97 20.74
CA VAL A 278 -8.17 10.26 19.76
C VAL A 278 -7.73 8.91 20.33
N ASP A 279 -7.46 7.95 19.45
CA ASP A 279 -6.97 6.63 19.85
C ASP A 279 -5.58 6.71 20.53
N PRO A 280 -5.29 5.78 21.45
CA PRO A 280 -4.06 5.84 22.24
C PRO A 280 -2.78 5.72 21.40
N LEU A 281 -2.76 4.96 20.31
CA LEU A 281 -1.56 4.77 19.51
C LEU A 281 -1.24 6.02 18.66
N SER A 282 -2.24 6.62 18.03
CA SER A 282 -2.07 7.91 17.34
C SER A 282 -1.65 9.01 18.31
N LEU A 283 -2.19 9.00 19.54
CA LEU A 283 -1.79 9.93 20.59
C LEU A 283 -0.31 9.76 20.94
N CYS A 284 0.15 8.53 21.20
CA CYS A 284 1.56 8.26 21.47
C CYS A 284 2.48 8.76 20.35
N ILE A 285 2.10 8.52 19.09
CA ILE A 285 2.88 9.02 17.93
C ILE A 285 2.87 10.55 17.88
N SER A 286 1.76 11.21 18.23
CA SER A 286 1.63 12.68 18.19
C SER A 286 2.44 13.38 19.27
N LEU A 287 2.68 12.71 20.40
CA LEU A 287 3.42 13.21 21.55
C LEU A 287 4.90 12.73 21.57
N ASN A 288 5.29 11.91 20.59
CA ASN A 288 6.68 11.46 20.49
C ASN A 288 7.62 12.67 20.34
N GLY A 289 8.65 12.71 21.19
CA GLY A 289 9.60 13.82 21.24
C GLY A 289 9.12 15.01 22.10
N ALA A 290 8.08 14.84 22.92
CA ALA A 290 7.73 15.85 23.94
C ALA A 290 8.91 16.06 24.88
N SER A 291 9.20 17.32 25.23
CA SER A 291 10.33 17.68 26.10
C SER A 291 10.05 17.47 27.60
N ASP A 292 8.78 17.35 28.00
CA ASP A 292 8.40 17.13 29.41
C ASP A 292 8.51 15.63 29.76
N PRO A 293 9.37 15.23 30.69
CA PRO A 293 9.55 13.84 31.08
C PRO A 293 8.28 13.17 31.60
N ARG A 294 7.36 13.91 32.22
CA ARG A 294 6.08 13.38 32.70
C ARG A 294 5.19 12.93 31.55
N ILE A 295 5.19 13.68 30.45
CA ILE A 295 4.45 13.33 29.22
C ILE A 295 5.08 12.08 28.60
N GLN A 296 6.41 11.98 28.55
CA GLN A 296 7.11 10.81 28.03
C GLN A 296 6.74 9.54 28.83
N ILE A 297 6.86 9.57 30.15
CA ILE A 297 6.51 8.45 31.03
C ILE A 297 5.04 8.04 30.89
N ALA A 298 4.13 9.00 30.84
CA ALA A 298 2.70 8.70 30.67
C ALA A 298 2.39 8.10 29.30
N THR A 299 3.06 8.58 28.25
CA THR A 299 2.93 8.05 26.88
C THR A 299 3.47 6.63 26.78
N GLU A 300 4.60 6.32 27.41
CA GLU A 300 5.17 4.97 27.48
C GLU A 300 4.22 4.00 28.19
N ARG A 301 3.70 4.38 29.36
CA ARG A 301 2.71 3.58 30.12
C ARG A 301 1.42 3.35 29.32
N LEU A 302 0.95 4.38 28.59
CA LEU A 302 -0.23 4.24 27.72
C LEU A 302 0.03 3.25 26.61
N LEU A 303 1.20 3.31 25.99
CA LEU A 303 1.63 2.39 24.95
C LEU A 303 1.69 0.96 25.46
N GLU A 304 2.32 0.77 26.61
CA GLU A 304 2.39 -0.53 27.29
C GLU A 304 0.98 -1.09 27.53
N LYS A 305 0.11 -0.35 28.18
CA LYS A 305 -1.27 -0.76 28.45
C LYS A 305 -2.08 -1.08 27.22
N THR A 306 -1.74 -0.48 26.07
CA THR A 306 -2.50 -0.65 24.82
C THR A 306 -2.05 -1.86 24.02
N LEU A 307 -0.76 -2.17 24.03
CA LEU A 307 -0.17 -3.22 23.20
C LEU A 307 0.08 -4.54 23.94
N TRP A 308 0.13 -4.52 25.28
CA TRP A 308 0.35 -5.65 26.16
C TRP A 308 -0.81 -5.84 27.14
#